data_67f2c4360766a4c78a508a8b90ff98ba
#
_entry.id   67f2c4360766a4c78a508a8b90ff98ba
#
_cell.length_a   1.000
_cell.length_b   1.000
_cell.length_c   1.000
_cell.angle_alpha   90.00
_cell.angle_beta   90.00
_cell.angle_gamma   90.00
#
_symmetry.space_group_name_H-M   'P 1'
#
loop_
_entity.id
_entity.type
_entity.pdbx_description
1 polymer ?
#
loop_
_entity_poly.entity_id
_entity_poly.type
_entity_poly.pdbx_seq_one_letter_code
_entity_poly.pdbx_strand_id
1 'polypeptide(L)'
;MKKALFSAFMLSTLAVNAQIGKVGVNTDNPKATLDIQPSPANSLPTATTNEGVIIPKLSKTRVANIATPEDATMIYVSDVTYTGTNPAVVDITSKGFYYYDADPVMPINSRWKKLNVNAGANLYNTDGALTDNRTVDMNGKNLSFIGTGNVGIGKTATSVYKLDISGELNAEGMLRSYVNHDVGGSLSLVNPKKTGNDMHEWRLFNMTGVYAKGLQFWKYSPSGVGNGPVMTLGDNGFVGIGLPTNVSPAHRVHIKDGHFYAEEGALYSQYSNNEGGRIVLRNPNKTGGIANEWVLFNMTSTYGTPSLQFWRYFQSGGGGMVMTLADNGNVGIGTSNPAHKFVVEGNAAINNGHFYQYGGGTIYTGSGGIWANGLIYASQDISTTYVRVRKSGNGSNICSAAEVGWIRYDDVNAKFQGCARNQWGGYVWHNFN
;
A
#
# COMPACT_ATOMS: atom_id res chain seq x y z
N MET A 1 -108.80 -41.92 24.89
CA MET A 1 -107.42 -42.35 25.08
C MET A 1 -106.53 -42.28 23.85
N LYS A 2 -106.94 -42.43 22.63
CA LYS A 2 -106.05 -42.37 21.43
C LYS A 2 -105.48 -40.94 21.14
N LYS A 3 -106.15 -39.84 21.46
CA LYS A 3 -105.67 -38.41 21.26
C LYS A 3 -104.64 -37.97 22.30
N ALA A 4 -104.74 -38.50 23.54
CA ALA A 4 -103.79 -38.15 24.57
C ALA A 4 -102.40 -38.85 24.40
N LEU A 5 -102.34 -40.04 23.81
CA LEU A 5 -101.10 -40.74 23.49
C LEU A 5 -100.34 -40.10 22.35
N PHE A 6 -101.06 -39.50 21.36
CA PHE A 6 -100.41 -38.83 20.24
C PHE A 6 -99.77 -37.50 20.67
N SER A 7 -100.43 -36.78 21.63
CA SER A 7 -99.83 -35.52 22.17
C SER A 7 -98.62 -35.79 23.08
N ALA A 8 -98.61 -36.86 23.82
CA ALA A 8 -97.44 -37.24 24.64
C ALA A 8 -96.24 -37.73 23.79
N PHE A 9 -96.54 -38.38 22.65
CA PHE A 9 -95.49 -38.78 21.74
C PHE A 9 -94.92 -37.58 20.96
N MET A 10 -95.67 -36.56 20.62
CA MET A 10 -95.25 -35.33 20.01
C MET A 10 -94.44 -34.43 20.99
N LEU A 11 -94.71 -34.52 22.29
CA LEU A 11 -93.96 -33.77 23.31
C LEU A 11 -92.62 -34.37 23.66
N SER A 12 -92.46 -35.72 23.47
CA SER A 12 -91.21 -36.41 23.77
C SER A 12 -90.12 -36.23 22.67
N THR A 13 -90.51 -35.83 21.48
CA THR A 13 -89.56 -35.59 20.39
C THR A 13 -88.93 -34.20 20.35
N LEU A 14 -89.32 -33.31 21.30
CA LEU A 14 -88.76 -31.98 21.47
C LEU A 14 -87.76 -31.82 22.66
N ALA A 15 -87.41 -32.96 23.29
CA ALA A 15 -86.26 -32.89 24.22
C ALA A 15 -84.95 -32.85 23.45
N VAL A 16 -84.65 -31.70 22.92
CA VAL A 16 -83.29 -31.37 22.54
C VAL A 16 -82.44 -31.36 23.82
N ASN A 17 -81.69 -32.43 24.10
CA ASN A 17 -80.71 -32.42 25.19
C ASN A 17 -79.61 -31.44 24.85
N ALA A 18 -79.82 -30.14 25.06
CA ALA A 18 -78.73 -29.18 25.15
C ALA A 18 -78.01 -29.41 26.46
N GLN A 19 -76.86 -29.99 26.42
CA GLN A 19 -75.97 -29.98 27.57
C GLN A 19 -75.77 -28.53 27.98
N ILE A 20 -75.89 -28.22 29.30
CA ILE A 20 -75.88 -26.88 29.83
C ILE A 20 -74.62 -26.13 29.33
N GLY A 21 -74.78 -25.13 28.47
CA GLY A 21 -73.75 -24.24 27.98
C GLY A 21 -72.85 -24.73 26.86
N LYS A 22 -73.11 -25.92 26.24
CA LYS A 22 -72.32 -26.45 25.11
C LYS A 22 -73.20 -26.93 23.95
N VAL A 23 -72.69 -26.66 22.77
CA VAL A 23 -73.31 -27.12 21.50
C VAL A 23 -72.34 -28.05 20.81
N GLY A 24 -72.78 -29.30 20.57
CA GLY A 24 -72.07 -30.29 19.76
C GLY A 24 -72.69 -30.42 18.36
N VAL A 25 -71.90 -30.42 17.33
CA VAL A 25 -72.28 -30.83 15.99
C VAL A 25 -71.54 -32.12 15.68
N ASN A 26 -72.28 -33.21 15.44
CA ASN A 26 -71.75 -34.57 15.25
C ASN A 26 -70.99 -35.11 16.48
N THR A 27 -71.32 -34.63 17.71
CA THR A 27 -70.77 -35.14 18.97
C THR A 27 -71.78 -34.94 20.12
N ASP A 28 -71.98 -35.99 20.89
CA ASP A 28 -72.83 -35.99 22.08
C ASP A 28 -72.09 -35.56 23.35
N ASN A 29 -70.75 -35.39 23.27
CA ASN A 29 -69.90 -34.95 24.36
C ASN A 29 -69.03 -33.80 24.00
N PRO A 30 -69.57 -32.59 23.77
CA PRO A 30 -68.81 -31.41 23.33
C PRO A 30 -67.81 -30.99 24.34
N LYS A 31 -66.55 -30.83 23.89
CA LYS A 31 -65.39 -30.45 24.76
C LYS A 31 -65.23 -28.93 24.88
N ALA A 32 -65.87 -28.17 24.03
CA ALA A 32 -65.90 -26.73 24.03
C ALA A 32 -67.34 -26.19 24.00
N THR A 33 -67.56 -24.87 24.18
CA THR A 33 -68.90 -24.26 24.09
C THR A 33 -69.56 -24.54 22.75
N LEU A 34 -68.80 -24.58 21.64
CA LEU A 34 -69.15 -25.08 20.34
C LEU A 34 -68.10 -26.09 19.92
N ASP A 35 -68.47 -27.35 19.78
CA ASP A 35 -67.60 -28.44 19.34
C ASP A 35 -68.17 -29.04 18.05
N ILE A 36 -67.49 -28.88 16.96
CA ILE A 36 -67.86 -29.33 15.65
C ILE A 36 -66.88 -30.44 15.23
N GLN A 37 -67.38 -31.66 15.14
CA GLN A 37 -66.58 -32.78 14.71
C GLN A 37 -67.04 -33.29 13.32
N PRO A 38 -66.12 -33.86 12.53
CA PRO A 38 -66.53 -34.45 11.27
C PRO A 38 -67.49 -35.54 11.51
N SER A 39 -68.47 -35.71 10.58
CA SER A 39 -69.37 -36.90 10.58
C SER A 39 -68.50 -38.17 10.42
N PRO A 40 -68.95 -39.34 10.93
CA PRO A 40 -68.20 -40.58 10.79
C PRO A 40 -67.78 -40.89 9.34
N ALA A 41 -68.69 -40.57 8.38
CA ALA A 41 -68.39 -40.74 6.96
C ALA A 41 -67.30 -39.79 6.41
N ASN A 42 -67.13 -38.65 7.02
CA ASN A 42 -66.14 -37.63 6.60
C ASN A 42 -64.84 -37.68 7.38
N SER A 43 -64.74 -38.54 8.37
CA SER A 43 -63.50 -38.79 9.08
C SER A 43 -62.49 -39.64 8.28
N LEU A 44 -62.90 -40.16 7.12
CA LEU A 44 -62.03 -40.94 6.25
C LEU A 44 -61.19 -40.08 5.34
N PRO A 45 -59.93 -40.43 5.08
CA PRO A 45 -59.02 -39.66 4.20
C PRO A 45 -59.56 -39.49 2.75
N THR A 46 -60.52 -40.30 2.35
CA THR A 46 -61.12 -40.29 1.01
C THR A 46 -62.44 -39.51 0.94
N ALA A 47 -62.86 -38.90 2.05
CA ALA A 47 -64.11 -38.12 2.07
C ALA A 47 -63.99 -36.87 1.20
N THR A 48 -65.05 -36.61 0.42
CA THR A 48 -65.09 -35.45 -0.52
C THR A 48 -66.15 -34.41 -0.15
N THR A 49 -66.85 -34.62 0.96
CA THR A 49 -67.85 -33.68 1.42
C THR A 49 -67.30 -32.52 2.15
N ASN A 50 -67.92 -31.34 2.01
CA ASN A 50 -67.45 -30.14 2.58
C ASN A 50 -67.89 -30.01 4.06
N GLU A 51 -66.97 -30.07 4.99
CA GLU A 51 -67.19 -29.86 6.43
C GLU A 51 -66.40 -28.72 6.97
N GLY A 52 -66.91 -27.99 7.93
CA GLY A 52 -66.29 -26.86 8.54
C GLY A 52 -67.25 -25.76 8.96
N VAL A 53 -66.72 -24.62 9.37
CA VAL A 53 -67.54 -23.47 9.72
C VAL A 53 -67.43 -22.42 8.63
N ILE A 54 -68.56 -22.04 8.03
CA ILE A 54 -68.63 -20.89 7.11
C ILE A 54 -68.90 -19.63 7.93
N ILE A 55 -67.86 -18.82 8.05
CA ILE A 55 -67.95 -17.50 8.70
C ILE A 55 -68.73 -16.52 7.77
N PRO A 56 -69.52 -15.59 8.30
CA PRO A 56 -70.27 -14.63 7.49
C PRO A 56 -69.36 -13.91 6.48
N LYS A 57 -69.79 -13.96 5.19
CA LYS A 57 -69.09 -13.31 4.08
C LYS A 57 -69.72 -11.91 3.88
N LEU A 58 -68.92 -10.86 4.09
CA LEU A 58 -69.36 -9.51 4.02
C LEU A 58 -68.48 -8.68 3.06
N SER A 59 -69.04 -7.66 2.41
CA SER A 59 -68.24 -6.63 1.75
C SER A 59 -67.70 -5.64 2.78
N LYS A 60 -66.55 -4.97 2.47
CA LYS A 60 -65.98 -3.90 3.31
C LYS A 60 -67.03 -2.80 3.62
N THR A 61 -67.88 -2.45 2.65
CA THR A 61 -68.99 -1.54 2.85
C THR A 61 -69.96 -2.02 3.91
N ARG A 62 -70.33 -3.31 3.89
CA ARG A 62 -71.23 -3.89 4.89
C ARG A 62 -70.57 -3.94 6.28
N VAL A 63 -69.26 -4.25 6.35
CA VAL A 63 -68.50 -4.27 7.60
C VAL A 63 -68.43 -2.84 8.20
N ALA A 64 -68.19 -1.86 7.37
CA ALA A 64 -68.15 -0.44 7.81
C ALA A 64 -69.52 0.03 8.40
N ASN A 65 -70.62 -0.60 8.05
CA ASN A 65 -71.97 -0.27 8.54
C ASN A 65 -72.38 -1.05 9.80
N ILE A 66 -71.49 -1.90 10.37
CA ILE A 66 -71.74 -2.53 11.67
C ILE A 66 -71.46 -1.45 12.74
N ALA A 67 -72.52 -0.98 13.40
CA ALA A 67 -72.42 0.15 14.32
C ALA A 67 -71.63 -0.19 15.62
N THR A 68 -71.84 -1.38 16.16
CA THR A 68 -71.24 -1.85 17.40
C THR A 68 -70.77 -3.30 17.24
N PRO A 69 -69.63 -3.55 16.60
CA PRO A 69 -69.09 -4.87 16.54
C PRO A 69 -68.61 -5.32 17.94
N GLU A 70 -68.91 -6.53 18.33
CA GLU A 70 -68.39 -7.12 19.55
C GLU A 70 -66.92 -7.52 19.34
N ASP A 71 -66.13 -7.42 20.39
CA ASP A 71 -64.72 -7.85 20.35
C ASP A 71 -64.61 -9.35 19.93
N ALA A 72 -63.55 -9.71 19.18
CA ALA A 72 -63.31 -11.04 18.64
C ALA A 72 -64.36 -11.52 17.62
N THR A 73 -65.33 -10.72 17.20
CA THR A 73 -66.24 -11.06 16.11
C THR A 73 -65.46 -11.40 14.85
N MET A 74 -65.69 -12.56 14.25
CA MET A 74 -65.01 -13.03 13.02
C MET A 74 -65.88 -12.89 11.79
N ILE A 75 -65.31 -12.44 10.70
CA ILE A 75 -65.93 -12.32 9.38
C ILE A 75 -64.93 -12.76 8.28
N TYR A 76 -65.49 -13.07 7.12
CA TYR A 76 -64.73 -13.16 5.88
C TYR A 76 -65.07 -12.00 4.96
N VAL A 77 -64.08 -11.16 4.67
CA VAL A 77 -64.28 -10.06 3.71
C VAL A 77 -64.13 -10.59 2.29
N SER A 78 -65.20 -10.51 1.53
CA SER A 78 -65.29 -11.05 0.15
C SER A 78 -65.09 -9.96 -0.92
N ASP A 79 -65.27 -8.70 -0.56
CA ASP A 79 -65.11 -7.53 -1.44
C ASP A 79 -64.59 -6.36 -0.64
N VAL A 80 -63.49 -5.72 -1.12
CA VAL A 80 -62.80 -4.60 -0.45
C VAL A 80 -63.20 -3.26 -0.98
N THR A 81 -64.14 -3.17 -1.94
CA THR A 81 -64.59 -1.91 -2.50
C THR A 81 -65.33 -1.11 -1.41
N TYR A 82 -64.84 0.12 -1.14
CA TYR A 82 -65.39 1.03 -0.13
C TYR A 82 -64.90 2.46 -0.39
N THR A 83 -65.86 3.39 -0.40
CA THR A 83 -65.61 4.81 -0.65
C THR A 83 -65.83 5.72 0.59
N GLY A 84 -66.15 5.11 1.73
CA GLY A 84 -66.40 5.81 2.98
C GLY A 84 -65.12 6.06 3.78
N THR A 85 -65.27 6.72 4.95
CA THR A 85 -64.17 7.15 5.84
C THR A 85 -64.17 6.47 7.21
N ASN A 86 -64.93 5.35 7.40
CA ASN A 86 -64.99 4.67 8.70
C ASN A 86 -63.60 4.15 9.10
N PRO A 87 -62.97 4.61 10.19
CA PRO A 87 -61.65 4.24 10.62
C PRO A 87 -61.56 2.75 11.02
N ALA A 88 -62.67 2.13 11.49
CA ALA A 88 -62.64 0.74 11.92
C ALA A 88 -62.32 -0.25 10.79
N VAL A 89 -62.48 0.15 9.52
CA VAL A 89 -62.24 -0.75 8.35
C VAL A 89 -60.99 -0.32 7.55
N VAL A 90 -60.16 0.59 8.08
CA VAL A 90 -58.95 1.10 7.34
C VAL A 90 -58.00 -0.04 6.97
N ASP A 91 -57.83 -0.98 7.86
CA ASP A 91 -56.90 -2.12 7.70
C ASP A 91 -57.48 -3.24 6.81
N ILE A 92 -58.72 -3.12 6.33
CA ILE A 92 -59.29 -4.06 5.37
C ILE A 92 -58.82 -3.68 3.96
N THR A 93 -57.64 -4.22 3.56
CA THR A 93 -56.99 -3.93 2.28
C THR A 93 -57.10 -5.07 1.25
N SER A 94 -57.45 -6.27 1.70
CA SER A 94 -57.56 -7.46 0.84
C SER A 94 -58.65 -8.40 1.31
N LYS A 95 -59.11 -9.32 0.43
CA LYS A 95 -60.06 -10.43 0.81
C LYS A 95 -59.40 -11.30 1.87
N GLY A 96 -60.19 -11.86 2.80
CA GLY A 96 -59.68 -12.75 3.83
C GLY A 96 -60.49 -12.74 5.12
N PHE A 97 -60.03 -13.52 6.09
CA PHE A 97 -60.61 -13.56 7.41
C PHE A 97 -60.15 -12.32 8.22
N TYR A 98 -61.08 -11.72 8.94
CA TYR A 98 -60.85 -10.58 9.84
C TYR A 98 -61.55 -10.87 11.16
N TYR A 99 -61.00 -10.33 12.23
CA TYR A 99 -61.61 -10.24 13.53
C TYR A 99 -61.65 -8.77 14.00
N TYR A 100 -62.66 -8.45 14.80
CA TYR A 100 -62.72 -7.14 15.40
C TYR A 100 -61.88 -7.13 16.67
N ASP A 101 -60.93 -6.20 16.77
CA ASP A 101 -60.08 -5.95 17.91
C ASP A 101 -60.53 -4.62 18.55
N ALA A 102 -61.27 -4.75 19.64
CA ALA A 102 -61.78 -3.62 20.38
C ALA A 102 -60.68 -3.12 21.35
N ASP A 103 -60.35 -1.87 21.27
CA ASP A 103 -59.49 -1.21 22.25
C ASP A 103 -60.40 -0.60 23.37
N PRO A 104 -60.42 -1.20 24.56
CA PRO A 104 -61.29 -0.72 25.64
C PRO A 104 -60.83 0.61 26.25
N VAL A 105 -59.57 1.01 26.04
CA VAL A 105 -58.99 2.24 26.58
C VAL A 105 -59.13 3.39 25.57
N MET A 106 -58.95 3.10 24.32
CA MET A 106 -59.05 4.09 23.22
C MET A 106 -59.93 3.55 22.09
N PRO A 107 -61.27 3.65 22.18
CA PRO A 107 -62.18 3.09 21.22
C PRO A 107 -61.95 3.51 19.77
N ILE A 108 -61.34 4.70 19.56
CA ILE A 108 -60.92 5.20 18.22
C ILE A 108 -59.91 4.26 17.53
N ASN A 109 -59.19 3.43 18.29
CA ASN A 109 -58.22 2.49 17.79
C ASN A 109 -58.82 1.13 17.46
N SER A 110 -60.05 0.89 17.86
CA SER A 110 -60.76 -0.37 17.58
C SER A 110 -60.91 -0.61 16.07
N ARG A 111 -60.47 -1.74 15.58
CA ARG A 111 -60.38 -2.03 14.11
C ARG A 111 -60.66 -3.46 13.78
N TRP A 112 -61.05 -3.70 12.55
CA TRP A 112 -61.05 -5.02 11.94
C TRP A 112 -59.62 -5.37 11.50
N LYS A 113 -59.02 -6.31 12.17
CA LYS A 113 -57.67 -6.78 11.88
C LYS A 113 -57.72 -8.10 11.08
N LYS A 114 -56.86 -8.20 10.07
CA LYS A 114 -56.75 -9.41 9.27
C LYS A 114 -56.22 -10.57 10.11
N LEU A 115 -56.90 -11.71 10.10
CA LEU A 115 -56.35 -12.93 10.67
C LEU A 115 -55.25 -13.44 9.76
N ASN A 116 -54.02 -13.02 10.05
CA ASN A 116 -52.85 -13.34 9.24
C ASN A 116 -52.16 -14.60 9.84
N VAL A 117 -52.44 -15.76 9.27
CA VAL A 117 -51.79 -17.01 9.69
C VAL A 117 -50.30 -17.08 9.34
N ASN A 118 -49.78 -16.09 8.57
CA ASN A 118 -48.39 -16.02 8.16
C ASN A 118 -47.67 -14.71 8.55
N ALA A 119 -48.27 -13.89 9.41
CA ALA A 119 -47.65 -12.64 9.86
C ALA A 119 -46.87 -12.82 11.16
N GLY A 120 -45.99 -13.79 11.20
CA GLY A 120 -44.78 -13.60 12.01
C GLY A 120 -44.01 -12.42 11.41
N ALA A 121 -43.75 -11.37 12.18
CA ALA A 121 -42.80 -10.36 11.78
C ALA A 121 -41.51 -11.09 11.39
N ASN A 122 -41.24 -11.14 10.10
CA ASN A 122 -40.01 -11.76 9.60
C ASN A 122 -39.08 -10.65 9.11
N LEU A 123 -37.84 -10.97 8.99
CA LEU A 123 -36.78 -10.04 8.55
C LEU A 123 -37.05 -9.39 7.18
N TYR A 124 -38.09 -9.80 6.44
CA TYR A 124 -38.22 -9.56 5.00
C TYR A 124 -39.39 -8.65 4.58
N ASN A 125 -40.42 -8.43 5.40
CA ASN A 125 -41.65 -7.80 4.93
C ASN A 125 -42.18 -6.63 5.76
N THR A 126 -41.50 -6.28 6.87
CA THR A 126 -41.87 -5.10 7.68
C THR A 126 -40.65 -4.46 8.33
N ASP A 127 -40.57 -3.13 8.28
CA ASP A 127 -39.60 -2.39 9.10
C ASP A 127 -39.98 -2.54 10.57
N GLY A 128 -38.99 -2.86 11.42
CA GLY A 128 -39.19 -3.01 12.84
C GLY A 128 -37.87 -3.02 13.60
N ALA A 129 -37.93 -2.68 14.88
CA ALA A 129 -36.81 -2.84 15.82
C ALA A 129 -36.85 -4.26 16.41
N LEU A 130 -35.68 -4.86 16.54
CA LEU A 130 -35.52 -6.09 17.33
C LEU A 130 -35.48 -5.71 18.80
N THR A 131 -36.38 -6.25 19.60
CA THR A 131 -36.43 -6.02 21.06
C THR A 131 -35.36 -6.82 21.82
N ASP A 132 -34.89 -7.92 21.22
CA ASP A 132 -33.87 -8.79 21.77
C ASP A 132 -32.90 -9.27 20.70
N ASN A 133 -31.77 -9.86 21.11
CA ASN A 133 -30.82 -10.49 20.21
C ASN A 133 -31.49 -11.64 19.42
N ARG A 134 -31.17 -11.73 18.15
CA ARG A 134 -31.61 -12.83 17.28
C ARG A 134 -30.42 -13.58 16.74
N THR A 135 -30.50 -14.89 16.82
CA THR A 135 -29.57 -15.82 16.17
C THR A 135 -30.26 -16.43 14.96
N VAL A 136 -29.64 -16.30 13.79
CA VAL A 136 -30.07 -17.01 12.58
C VAL A 136 -29.16 -18.23 12.44
N ASP A 137 -29.64 -19.40 12.89
CA ASP A 137 -28.95 -20.67 12.60
C ASP A 137 -29.29 -21.10 11.17
N MET A 138 -28.28 -21.07 10.33
CA MET A 138 -28.43 -21.41 8.91
C MET A 138 -28.39 -22.92 8.64
N ASN A 139 -28.07 -23.71 9.65
CA ASN A 139 -28.06 -25.20 9.56
C ASN A 139 -27.40 -25.72 8.27
N GLY A 140 -26.22 -25.21 7.92
CA GLY A 140 -25.48 -25.56 6.71
C GLY A 140 -26.04 -24.99 5.40
N LYS A 141 -27.04 -24.10 5.44
CA LYS A 141 -27.62 -23.42 4.26
C LYS A 141 -27.01 -22.01 4.10
N ASN A 142 -27.15 -21.47 2.91
CA ASN A 142 -26.67 -20.11 2.61
C ASN A 142 -27.78 -19.07 2.85
N LEU A 143 -27.41 -17.92 3.39
CA LEU A 143 -28.22 -16.70 3.37
C LEU A 143 -27.71 -15.79 2.26
N SER A 144 -28.54 -15.54 1.24
CA SER A 144 -28.17 -14.70 0.09
C SER A 144 -29.07 -13.48 0.03
N PHE A 145 -28.45 -12.30 -0.03
CA PHE A 145 -29.13 -11.05 -0.36
C PHE A 145 -28.90 -10.75 -1.84
N ILE A 146 -29.95 -10.95 -2.66
CA ILE A 146 -29.89 -10.77 -4.12
C ILE A 146 -30.72 -9.56 -4.54
N GLY A 147 -30.40 -8.99 -5.73
CA GLY A 147 -31.10 -7.84 -6.29
C GLY A 147 -30.25 -6.58 -6.32
N THR A 148 -30.88 -5.45 -6.58
CA THR A 148 -30.20 -4.15 -6.72
C THR A 148 -30.00 -3.41 -5.39
N GLY A 149 -30.66 -3.85 -4.31
CA GLY A 149 -30.54 -3.28 -2.97
C GLY A 149 -29.17 -3.45 -2.34
N ASN A 150 -28.89 -2.69 -1.29
CA ASN A 150 -27.64 -2.68 -0.54
C ASN A 150 -27.90 -3.04 0.94
N VAL A 151 -26.88 -3.55 1.63
CA VAL A 151 -26.95 -3.93 3.05
C VAL A 151 -26.21 -2.89 3.87
N GLY A 152 -26.87 -2.27 4.86
CA GLY A 152 -26.26 -1.39 5.85
C GLY A 152 -26.12 -2.09 7.19
N ILE A 153 -24.98 -1.94 7.83
CA ILE A 153 -24.71 -2.39 9.21
C ILE A 153 -24.33 -1.17 10.04
N GLY A 154 -25.10 -0.89 11.10
CA GLY A 154 -24.91 0.28 11.96
C GLY A 154 -25.30 1.60 11.32
N LYS A 155 -25.86 1.59 10.13
CA LYS A 155 -26.35 2.76 9.37
C LYS A 155 -27.33 2.34 8.29
N THR A 156 -28.06 3.31 7.72
CA THR A 156 -28.81 3.11 6.47
C THR A 156 -27.83 2.90 5.32
N ALA A 157 -28.03 1.85 4.54
CA ALA A 157 -27.21 1.56 3.37
C ALA A 157 -27.27 2.67 2.33
N THR A 158 -26.11 3.07 1.79
CA THR A 158 -26.05 4.02 0.67
C THR A 158 -26.24 3.30 -0.67
N SER A 159 -26.58 4.05 -1.72
CA SER A 159 -26.70 3.48 -3.08
C SER A 159 -25.36 3.11 -3.73
N VAL A 160 -24.24 3.46 -3.10
CA VAL A 160 -22.89 3.32 -3.68
C VAL A 160 -22.28 1.93 -3.40
N TYR A 161 -22.49 1.40 -2.19
CA TYR A 161 -21.83 0.18 -1.75
C TYR A 161 -22.84 -0.93 -1.49
N LYS A 162 -22.53 -2.16 -1.92
CA LYS A 162 -23.41 -3.33 -1.68
C LYS A 162 -23.46 -3.73 -0.21
N LEU A 163 -22.35 -3.55 0.52
CA LEU A 163 -22.26 -3.67 1.97
C LEU A 163 -21.66 -2.38 2.52
N ASP A 164 -22.41 -1.66 3.36
CA ASP A 164 -22.04 -0.37 3.94
C ASP A 164 -22.06 -0.49 5.46
N ILE A 165 -20.88 -0.40 6.10
CA ILE A 165 -20.70 -0.63 7.53
C ILE A 165 -20.30 0.67 8.20
N SER A 166 -21.04 1.09 9.25
CA SER A 166 -20.63 2.16 10.16
C SER A 166 -20.05 1.51 11.42
N GLY A 167 -18.72 1.41 11.49
CA GLY A 167 -18.00 0.72 12.54
C GLY A 167 -16.84 -0.10 12.00
N GLU A 168 -16.39 -1.06 12.77
CA GLU A 168 -15.27 -1.93 12.44
C GLU A 168 -15.75 -3.23 11.75
N LEU A 169 -14.95 -3.73 10.83
CA LEU A 169 -15.09 -5.05 10.24
C LEU A 169 -14.03 -5.99 10.83
N ASN A 170 -14.43 -7.01 11.56
CA ASN A 170 -13.56 -8.08 12.03
C ASN A 170 -13.79 -9.34 11.18
N ALA A 171 -12.72 -9.88 10.60
CA ALA A 171 -12.73 -11.14 9.86
C ALA A 171 -11.66 -12.07 10.47
N GLU A 172 -12.08 -13.17 11.08
CA GLU A 172 -11.15 -14.18 11.64
C GLU A 172 -10.46 -15.03 10.56
N GLY A 173 -10.82 -14.84 9.32
CA GLY A 173 -10.25 -15.53 8.17
C GLY A 173 -9.72 -14.57 7.12
N MET A 174 -9.68 -15.03 5.89
CA MET A 174 -9.20 -14.25 4.75
C MET A 174 -10.26 -13.26 4.26
N LEU A 175 -9.91 -11.98 4.14
CA LEU A 175 -10.67 -11.00 3.36
C LEU A 175 -10.10 -10.98 1.94
N ARG A 176 -10.88 -11.47 0.96
CA ARG A 176 -10.46 -11.54 -0.44
C ARG A 176 -11.15 -10.47 -1.27
N SER A 177 -10.37 -9.60 -1.90
CA SER A 177 -10.83 -8.75 -3.00
C SER A 177 -10.47 -9.42 -4.33
N TYR A 178 -11.46 -9.70 -5.16
CA TYR A 178 -11.27 -10.39 -6.44
C TYR A 178 -11.95 -9.60 -7.56
N VAL A 179 -11.15 -9.21 -8.55
CA VAL A 179 -11.63 -8.58 -9.79
C VAL A 179 -10.89 -9.21 -10.95
N ASN A 180 -11.61 -9.71 -11.95
CA ASN A 180 -11.03 -10.27 -13.17
C ASN A 180 -10.78 -9.16 -14.19
N HIS A 181 -9.76 -8.34 -13.94
CA HIS A 181 -9.36 -7.19 -14.75
C HIS A 181 -7.87 -6.90 -14.51
N ASP A 182 -7.21 -6.15 -15.41
CA ASP A 182 -5.78 -5.85 -15.32
C ASP A 182 -5.34 -5.12 -14.05
N VAL A 183 -6.22 -4.36 -13.42
CA VAL A 183 -5.94 -3.74 -12.10
C VAL A 183 -6.10 -4.69 -10.92
N GLY A 184 -6.81 -5.84 -11.13
CA GLY A 184 -7.02 -6.85 -10.11
C GLY A 184 -7.85 -6.39 -8.91
N GLY A 185 -7.83 -7.18 -7.84
CA GLY A 185 -8.46 -6.82 -6.57
C GLY A 185 -7.75 -5.65 -5.90
N SER A 186 -8.50 -4.85 -5.14
CA SER A 186 -7.97 -3.64 -4.52
C SER A 186 -8.48 -3.41 -3.10
N LEU A 187 -7.70 -2.67 -2.31
CA LEU A 187 -8.09 -2.08 -1.04
C LEU A 187 -7.94 -0.56 -1.13
N SER A 188 -8.98 0.18 -0.76
CA SER A 188 -8.99 1.65 -0.76
C SER A 188 -9.08 2.21 0.66
N LEU A 189 -8.24 3.18 0.98
CA LEU A 189 -8.21 3.94 2.23
C LEU A 189 -8.49 5.41 1.91
N VAL A 190 -9.64 5.93 2.34
CA VAL A 190 -10.10 7.28 1.97
C VAL A 190 -10.20 8.18 3.21
N ASN A 191 -9.65 9.39 3.10
CA ASN A 191 -9.90 10.47 4.05
C ASN A 191 -10.58 11.65 3.32
N PRO A 192 -11.91 11.78 3.38
CA PRO A 192 -12.66 12.80 2.63
C PRO A 192 -12.41 14.24 3.10
N LYS A 193 -11.73 14.43 4.25
CA LYS A 193 -11.34 15.76 4.73
C LYS A 193 -10.13 16.35 4.00
N LYS A 194 -9.37 15.52 3.28
CA LYS A 194 -8.27 15.98 2.43
C LYS A 194 -8.84 16.52 1.12
N THR A 195 -8.48 17.74 0.77
CA THR A 195 -9.03 18.47 -0.39
C THR A 195 -7.93 19.00 -1.32
N GLY A 196 -8.31 19.49 -2.47
CA GLY A 196 -7.37 20.07 -3.45
C GLY A 196 -6.34 19.05 -3.93
N ASN A 197 -5.06 19.34 -3.71
CA ASN A 197 -3.94 18.50 -4.11
C ASN A 197 -3.50 17.49 -3.04
N ASP A 198 -4.10 17.49 -1.87
CA ASP A 198 -3.80 16.51 -0.83
C ASP A 198 -4.22 15.11 -1.27
N MET A 199 -3.39 14.12 -0.97
CA MET A 199 -3.68 12.72 -1.30
C MET A 199 -4.79 12.20 -0.38
N HIS A 200 -6.04 12.28 -0.84
CA HIS A 200 -7.22 11.89 -0.06
C HIS A 200 -7.48 10.40 -0.07
N GLU A 201 -6.98 9.67 -1.06
CA GLU A 201 -7.16 8.24 -1.22
C GLU A 201 -5.85 7.53 -1.51
N TRP A 202 -5.64 6.41 -0.83
CA TRP A 202 -4.59 5.46 -1.10
C TRP A 202 -5.20 4.13 -1.47
N ARG A 203 -4.69 3.50 -2.54
CA ARG A 203 -5.14 2.19 -3.00
C ARG A 203 -4.00 1.21 -3.13
N LEU A 204 -4.29 -0.01 -2.77
CA LEU A 204 -3.44 -1.16 -3.00
C LEU A 204 -4.07 -2.00 -4.11
N PHE A 205 -3.32 -2.29 -5.17
CA PHE A 205 -3.76 -3.06 -6.32
C PHE A 205 -2.85 -4.24 -6.58
N ASN A 206 -3.41 -5.37 -7.04
CA ASN A 206 -2.63 -6.48 -7.58
C ASN A 206 -2.75 -6.50 -9.12
N MET A 207 -1.83 -5.82 -9.79
CA MET A 207 -1.93 -5.48 -11.20
C MET A 207 -1.23 -6.45 -12.13
N THR A 208 -1.72 -6.56 -13.39
CA THR A 208 -1.08 -7.32 -14.47
C THR A 208 -0.01 -6.51 -15.20
N GLY A 209 0.64 -7.13 -16.21
CA GLY A 209 1.73 -6.55 -16.97
C GLY A 209 1.45 -5.26 -17.74
N VAL A 210 0.19 -4.92 -17.95
CA VAL A 210 -0.22 -3.62 -18.56
C VAL A 210 0.23 -2.44 -17.69
N TYR A 211 0.27 -2.66 -16.36
CA TYR A 211 0.63 -1.63 -15.36
C TYR A 211 1.93 -1.93 -14.60
N ALA A 212 2.84 -2.74 -15.16
CA ALA A 212 3.97 -3.34 -14.45
C ALA A 212 3.51 -4.35 -13.37
N LYS A 213 3.68 -5.65 -13.66
CA LYS A 213 3.22 -6.78 -12.82
C LYS A 213 3.62 -6.62 -11.36
N GLY A 214 2.63 -6.70 -10.47
CA GLY A 214 2.88 -6.72 -9.04
C GLY A 214 1.86 -6.00 -8.18
N LEU A 215 2.12 -6.02 -6.89
CA LEU A 215 1.36 -5.29 -5.89
C LEU A 215 1.80 -3.84 -5.86
N GLN A 216 0.86 -2.91 -6.10
CA GLN A 216 1.17 -1.49 -6.25
C GLN A 216 0.42 -0.63 -5.25
N PHE A 217 1.11 0.34 -4.65
CA PHE A 217 0.56 1.38 -3.80
C PHE A 217 0.37 2.65 -4.61
N TRP A 218 -0.87 3.09 -4.73
CA TRP A 218 -1.26 4.27 -5.49
C TRP A 218 -1.80 5.36 -4.58
N LYS A 219 -1.60 6.61 -4.99
CA LYS A 219 -2.16 7.79 -4.34
C LYS A 219 -3.05 8.56 -5.29
N TYR A 220 -4.11 9.17 -4.75
CA TYR A 220 -5.06 9.96 -5.49
C TYR A 220 -5.42 11.25 -4.75
N SER A 221 -5.44 12.38 -5.46
CA SER A 221 -5.95 13.66 -4.96
C SER A 221 -7.33 13.94 -5.56
N PRO A 222 -8.18 14.76 -4.90
CA PRO A 222 -9.47 15.18 -5.45
C PRO A 222 -9.32 15.93 -6.77
N SER A 223 -8.26 16.72 -6.94
CA SER A 223 -7.95 17.47 -8.15
C SER A 223 -7.40 16.62 -9.30
N GLY A 224 -7.01 15.37 -9.05
CA GLY A 224 -6.31 14.52 -10.01
C GLY A 224 -4.80 14.81 -10.15
N VAL A 225 -4.30 15.86 -9.52
CA VAL A 225 -2.88 16.24 -9.57
C VAL A 225 -2.03 15.30 -8.73
N GLY A 226 -0.94 14.80 -9.29
CA GLY A 226 0.00 13.91 -8.59
C GLY A 226 -0.50 12.49 -8.34
N ASN A 227 -1.59 12.08 -9.00
CA ASN A 227 -2.08 10.71 -8.96
C ASN A 227 -1.07 9.74 -9.58
N GLY A 228 -0.97 8.55 -9.03
CA GLY A 228 -0.11 7.50 -9.58
C GLY A 228 0.50 6.57 -8.54
N PRO A 229 1.29 5.59 -9.02
CA PRO A 229 1.98 4.67 -8.15
C PRO A 229 3.10 5.37 -7.37
N VAL A 230 3.26 4.98 -6.12
CA VAL A 230 4.35 5.43 -5.24
C VAL A 230 5.35 4.30 -5.02
N MET A 231 4.84 3.08 -4.89
CA MET A 231 5.64 1.89 -4.63
C MET A 231 5.06 0.70 -5.40
N THR A 232 5.93 -0.13 -5.93
CA THR A 232 5.60 -1.40 -6.60
C THR A 232 6.41 -2.53 -5.97
N LEU A 233 5.73 -3.59 -5.54
CA LEU A 233 6.32 -4.90 -5.28
C LEU A 233 6.10 -5.74 -6.53
N GLY A 234 7.12 -5.83 -7.39
CA GLY A 234 7.04 -6.61 -8.62
C GLY A 234 6.92 -8.10 -8.37
N ASP A 235 6.27 -8.85 -9.28
CA ASP A 235 6.17 -10.32 -9.21
C ASP A 235 7.55 -11.01 -9.24
N ASN A 236 8.59 -10.31 -9.66
CA ASN A 236 9.99 -10.75 -9.59
C ASN A 236 10.62 -10.60 -8.19
N GLY A 237 9.87 -10.14 -7.20
CA GLY A 237 10.33 -9.87 -5.84
C GLY A 237 11.14 -8.58 -5.68
N PHE A 238 11.13 -7.68 -6.67
CA PHE A 238 11.85 -6.42 -6.62
C PHE A 238 10.94 -5.28 -6.14
N VAL A 239 11.51 -4.29 -5.47
CA VAL A 239 10.82 -3.10 -4.97
C VAL A 239 11.15 -1.91 -5.85
N GLY A 240 10.13 -1.24 -6.36
CA GLY A 240 10.22 0.03 -7.08
C GLY A 240 9.63 1.17 -6.27
N ILE A 241 10.30 2.29 -6.20
CA ILE A 241 9.84 3.53 -5.56
C ILE A 241 9.92 4.65 -6.58
N GLY A 242 8.82 5.37 -6.80
CA GLY A 242 8.73 6.47 -7.75
C GLY A 242 8.77 6.04 -9.23
N LEU A 243 8.58 4.74 -9.52
CA LEU A 243 8.54 4.26 -10.90
C LEU A 243 7.20 4.62 -11.57
N PRO A 244 7.20 4.92 -12.88
CA PRO A 244 5.97 5.10 -13.65
C PRO A 244 5.11 3.83 -13.70
N THR A 245 3.84 3.98 -14.06
CA THR A 245 2.80 2.93 -14.06
C THR A 245 3.12 1.68 -14.87
N ASN A 246 3.95 1.80 -15.90
CA ASN A 246 4.27 0.72 -16.83
C ASN A 246 5.73 0.24 -16.75
N VAL A 247 6.46 0.66 -15.70
CA VAL A 247 7.87 0.34 -15.51
C VAL A 247 8.04 -0.62 -14.34
N SER A 248 8.46 -1.83 -14.61
CA SER A 248 8.85 -2.79 -13.59
C SER A 248 10.20 -2.44 -12.97
N PRO A 249 10.40 -2.68 -11.66
CA PRO A 249 11.70 -2.46 -11.05
C PRO A 249 12.77 -3.36 -11.68
N ALA A 250 13.90 -2.75 -12.08
CA ALA A 250 15.02 -3.42 -12.73
C ALA A 250 16.02 -4.04 -11.75
N HIS A 251 15.97 -3.65 -10.48
CA HIS A 251 16.85 -4.09 -9.42
C HIS A 251 16.05 -4.42 -8.16
N ARG A 252 16.63 -5.15 -7.22
CA ARG A 252 15.99 -5.54 -5.95
C ARG A 252 15.35 -4.36 -5.22
N VAL A 253 16.02 -3.21 -5.22
CA VAL A 253 15.45 -1.91 -4.87
C VAL A 253 15.80 -0.94 -5.98
N HIS A 254 14.79 -0.38 -6.62
CA HIS A 254 14.92 0.59 -7.70
C HIS A 254 14.20 1.88 -7.32
N ILE A 255 14.95 2.93 -7.00
CA ILE A 255 14.42 4.27 -6.71
C ILE A 255 14.63 5.13 -7.94
N LYS A 256 13.57 5.75 -8.45
CA LYS A 256 13.61 6.69 -9.56
C LYS A 256 13.27 8.09 -9.08
N ASP A 257 14.06 9.08 -9.56
CA ASP A 257 13.86 10.51 -9.28
C ASP A 257 13.82 10.86 -7.78
N GLY A 258 14.59 10.11 -6.96
CA GLY A 258 14.67 10.26 -5.51
C GLY A 258 16.05 9.96 -4.94
N HIS A 259 16.19 10.14 -3.64
CA HIS A 259 17.41 9.88 -2.88
C HIS A 259 17.20 8.71 -1.92
N PHE A 260 18.29 7.99 -1.66
CA PHE A 260 18.35 7.10 -0.51
C PHE A 260 18.99 7.88 0.65
N TYR A 261 18.27 8.05 1.74
CA TYR A 261 18.74 8.72 2.95
C TYR A 261 18.68 7.74 4.12
N ALA A 262 19.81 7.53 4.78
CA ALA A 262 19.91 6.73 6.00
C ALA A 262 20.31 7.67 7.15
N GLU A 263 19.37 7.99 8.03
CA GLU A 263 19.61 8.79 9.23
C GLU A 263 20.07 7.87 10.37
N GLU A 264 21.17 8.23 11.03
CA GLU A 264 21.76 7.46 12.14
C GLU A 264 22.05 5.98 11.80
N GLY A 265 22.11 5.66 10.51
CA GLY A 265 22.35 4.34 9.97
C GLY A 265 23.51 4.30 9.00
N ALA A 266 23.87 3.11 8.53
CA ALA A 266 24.91 2.88 7.55
C ALA A 266 24.36 2.26 6.27
N LEU A 267 24.96 2.58 5.13
CA LEU A 267 24.80 1.82 3.90
C LEU A 267 25.79 0.65 3.93
N TYR A 268 25.30 -0.55 4.10
CA TYR A 268 26.10 -1.76 4.16
C TYR A 268 26.07 -2.50 2.82
N SER A 269 27.26 -2.60 2.18
CA SER A 269 27.44 -3.39 0.96
C SER A 269 28.41 -4.52 1.23
N GLN A 270 27.94 -5.75 1.13
CA GLN A 270 28.74 -6.97 1.34
C GLN A 270 28.64 -7.88 0.13
N TYR A 271 29.75 -8.41 -0.29
CA TYR A 271 29.82 -9.44 -1.33
C TYR A 271 30.92 -10.46 -0.96
N SER A 272 30.60 -11.76 -0.98
CA SER A 272 31.49 -12.82 -0.49
C SER A 272 32.42 -13.34 -1.58
N ASN A 273 33.06 -12.43 -2.33
CA ASN A 273 34.10 -12.75 -3.32
C ASN A 273 35.32 -11.86 -3.10
N ASN A 274 36.33 -12.01 -3.94
CA ASN A 274 37.58 -11.26 -3.83
C ASN A 274 37.46 -9.75 -4.12
N GLU A 275 36.37 -9.32 -4.78
CA GLU A 275 36.09 -7.91 -5.02
C GLU A 275 35.47 -7.24 -3.79
N GLY A 276 34.79 -8.03 -2.93
CA GLY A 276 34.11 -7.54 -1.73
C GLY A 276 32.90 -6.63 -2.02
N GLY A 277 32.43 -5.93 -1.00
CA GLY A 277 31.37 -4.94 -1.16
C GLY A 277 31.76 -3.81 -2.09
N ARG A 278 30.78 -3.23 -2.81
CA ARG A 278 31.06 -2.19 -3.81
C ARG A 278 30.00 -1.09 -3.85
N ILE A 279 30.41 0.10 -4.27
CA ILE A 279 29.55 1.23 -4.64
C ILE A 279 29.80 1.57 -6.11
N VAL A 280 28.73 1.65 -6.90
CA VAL A 280 28.81 1.96 -8.34
C VAL A 280 28.19 3.32 -8.59
N LEU A 281 28.95 4.21 -9.25
CA LEU A 281 28.51 5.53 -9.70
C LEU A 281 28.54 5.53 -11.23
N ARG A 282 27.34 5.55 -11.87
CA ARG A 282 27.23 5.50 -13.33
C ARG A 282 26.58 6.75 -13.89
N ASN A 283 27.16 7.28 -14.95
CA ASN A 283 26.56 8.33 -15.77
C ASN A 283 26.39 7.81 -17.22
N PRO A 284 25.16 7.40 -17.63
CA PRO A 284 24.93 6.82 -18.96
C PRO A 284 25.16 7.82 -20.11
N ASN A 285 25.20 9.13 -19.84
CA ASN A 285 25.44 10.15 -20.86
C ASN A 285 26.92 10.30 -21.23
N LYS A 286 27.83 9.68 -20.47
CA LYS A 286 29.23 9.60 -20.82
C LYS A 286 29.44 8.44 -21.79
N THR A 287 29.82 8.73 -23.03
CA THR A 287 29.95 7.75 -24.11
C THR A 287 31.38 7.74 -24.69
N GLY A 288 31.69 6.74 -25.52
CA GLY A 288 32.99 6.61 -26.16
C GLY A 288 34.13 6.29 -25.17
N GLY A 289 35.26 6.96 -25.31
CA GLY A 289 36.46 6.77 -24.46
C GLY A 289 36.43 7.48 -23.11
N ILE A 290 35.27 7.99 -22.68
CA ILE A 290 35.09 8.64 -21.40
C ILE A 290 34.58 7.63 -20.37
N ALA A 291 35.20 7.57 -19.18
CA ALA A 291 34.74 6.67 -18.12
C ALA A 291 33.32 7.02 -17.69
N ASN A 292 32.39 6.13 -17.97
CA ASN A 292 30.97 6.32 -17.65
C ASN A 292 30.57 5.66 -16.33
N GLU A 293 31.43 4.82 -15.78
CA GLU A 293 31.22 4.13 -14.51
C GLU A 293 32.45 4.20 -13.63
N TRP A 294 32.27 4.55 -12.37
CA TRP A 294 33.26 4.48 -11.30
C TRP A 294 32.77 3.52 -10.24
N VAL A 295 33.68 2.66 -9.78
CA VAL A 295 33.38 1.65 -8.76
C VAL A 295 34.37 1.73 -7.64
N LEU A 296 33.86 1.72 -6.43
CA LEU A 296 34.62 1.58 -5.20
C LEU A 296 34.49 0.13 -4.73
N PHE A 297 35.62 -0.57 -4.60
CA PHE A 297 35.68 -1.97 -4.17
C PHE A 297 36.46 -2.11 -2.87
N ASN A 298 36.06 -3.02 -1.98
CA ASN A 298 36.85 -3.46 -0.84
C ASN A 298 37.47 -4.84 -1.15
N MET A 299 38.65 -4.82 -1.78
CA MET A 299 39.24 -5.99 -2.43
C MET A 299 40.21 -6.77 -1.55
N THR A 300 40.31 -8.08 -1.78
CA THR A 300 41.33 -8.96 -1.19
C THR A 300 42.65 -8.86 -1.98
N SER A 301 43.66 -9.62 -1.52
CA SER A 301 44.99 -9.68 -2.14
C SER A 301 45.02 -10.24 -3.57
N THR A 302 43.92 -10.77 -4.09
CA THR A 302 43.86 -11.28 -5.48
C THR A 302 44.07 -10.17 -6.52
N TYR A 303 43.76 -8.91 -6.19
CA TYR A 303 43.86 -7.75 -7.08
C TYR A 303 44.95 -6.76 -6.64
N GLY A 304 45.99 -7.25 -5.96
CA GLY A 304 47.07 -6.44 -5.39
C GLY A 304 47.08 -6.50 -3.87
N THR A 305 47.58 -5.49 -3.20
CA THR A 305 47.51 -5.41 -1.74
C THR A 305 46.00 -5.32 -1.30
N PRO A 306 45.57 -6.02 -0.21
CA PRO A 306 44.24 -5.86 0.33
C PRO A 306 43.89 -4.39 0.56
N SER A 307 42.76 -3.92 0.05
CA SER A 307 42.57 -2.47 -0.11
C SER A 307 41.18 -2.05 -0.53
N LEU A 308 40.86 -0.80 -0.22
CA LEU A 308 39.79 -0.07 -0.86
C LEU A 308 40.32 0.53 -2.18
N GLN A 309 39.72 0.13 -3.31
CA GLN A 309 40.19 0.52 -4.64
C GLN A 309 39.15 1.28 -5.42
N PHE A 310 39.58 2.33 -6.14
CA PHE A 310 38.80 3.11 -7.07
C PHE A 310 39.10 2.66 -8.49
N TRP A 311 38.03 2.16 -9.19
CA TRP A 311 38.12 1.67 -10.56
C TRP A 311 37.28 2.55 -11.48
N ARG A 312 37.71 2.66 -12.72
CA ARG A 312 36.93 3.28 -13.80
C ARG A 312 36.66 2.28 -14.91
N TYR A 313 35.48 2.40 -15.50
CA TYR A 313 35.08 1.59 -16.65
C TYR A 313 34.53 2.47 -17.76
N PHE A 314 34.71 2.04 -19.02
CA PHE A 314 34.28 2.73 -20.22
C PHE A 314 33.12 2.00 -20.87
N GLN A 315 32.21 2.72 -21.49
CA GLN A 315 31.08 2.12 -22.23
C GLN A 315 31.55 1.28 -23.42
N SER A 316 32.66 1.65 -24.05
CA SER A 316 33.30 0.92 -25.14
C SER A 316 33.98 -0.38 -24.70
N GLY A 317 33.94 -0.72 -23.41
CA GLY A 317 34.65 -1.81 -22.81
C GLY A 317 36.03 -1.42 -22.28
N GLY A 318 36.55 -2.24 -21.38
CA GLY A 318 37.79 -1.97 -20.65
C GLY A 318 37.58 -1.10 -19.42
N GLY A 319 38.66 -0.90 -18.69
CA GLY A 319 38.68 -0.17 -17.43
C GLY A 319 39.99 -0.42 -16.71
N GLY A 320 40.11 0.10 -15.50
CA GLY A 320 41.28 -0.12 -14.66
C GLY A 320 41.22 0.59 -13.33
N MET A 321 42.04 0.11 -12.43
CA MET A 321 42.27 0.70 -11.13
C MET A 321 42.96 2.08 -11.30
N VAL A 322 42.50 3.05 -10.55
CA VAL A 322 43.04 4.43 -10.57
C VAL A 322 43.72 4.79 -9.25
N MET A 323 43.12 4.36 -8.14
CA MET A 323 43.63 4.67 -6.80
C MET A 323 43.41 3.46 -5.86
N THR A 324 44.35 3.26 -4.97
CA THR A 324 44.35 2.24 -3.91
C THR A 324 44.55 2.90 -2.56
N LEU A 325 43.72 2.56 -1.59
CA LEU A 325 43.92 2.77 -0.16
C LEU A 325 44.19 1.41 0.46
N ALA A 326 45.44 1.05 0.63
CA ALA A 326 45.84 -0.28 1.13
C ALA A 326 45.55 -0.42 2.63
N ASP A 327 45.20 -1.63 3.08
CA ASP A 327 44.91 -1.93 4.50
C ASP A 327 46.09 -1.65 5.43
N ASN A 328 47.33 -1.61 4.93
CA ASN A 328 48.54 -1.22 5.66
C ASN A 328 48.68 0.33 5.78
N GLY A 329 47.70 1.07 5.28
CA GLY A 329 47.68 2.54 5.30
C GLY A 329 48.53 3.21 4.22
N ASN A 330 48.95 2.50 3.17
CA ASN A 330 49.63 3.08 2.02
C ASN A 330 48.63 3.55 0.96
N VAL A 331 48.93 4.61 0.22
CA VAL A 331 48.12 5.16 -0.88
C VAL A 331 48.88 5.01 -2.19
N GLY A 332 48.21 4.38 -3.18
CA GLY A 332 48.73 4.22 -4.52
C GLY A 332 47.86 4.97 -5.54
N ILE A 333 48.50 5.73 -6.43
CA ILE A 333 47.89 6.27 -7.65
C ILE A 333 48.49 5.55 -8.84
N GLY A 334 47.65 4.87 -9.64
CA GLY A 334 48.12 4.09 -10.76
C GLY A 334 48.68 2.71 -10.41
N THR A 335 48.78 2.36 -9.11
CA THR A 335 49.33 1.11 -8.62
C THR A 335 48.46 0.46 -7.55
N SER A 336 48.28 -0.87 -7.65
CA SER A 336 47.55 -1.67 -6.65
C SER A 336 48.46 -2.20 -5.52
N ASN A 337 49.79 -1.97 -5.63
CA ASN A 337 50.79 -2.43 -4.67
C ASN A 337 51.70 -1.30 -4.22
N PRO A 338 51.20 -0.32 -3.47
CA PRO A 338 52.02 0.81 -3.02
C PRO A 338 53.03 0.35 -1.96
N ALA A 339 54.34 0.35 -2.32
CA ALA A 339 55.45 -0.04 -1.44
C ALA A 339 55.74 0.97 -0.33
N HIS A 340 55.30 2.19 -0.48
CA HIS A 340 55.50 3.31 0.44
C HIS A 340 54.16 4.00 0.77
N LYS A 341 54.18 4.89 1.82
CA LYS A 341 52.97 5.60 2.29
C LYS A 341 52.21 6.33 1.18
N PHE A 342 52.91 6.84 0.18
CA PHE A 342 52.32 7.45 -1.00
C PHE A 342 53.14 7.07 -2.23
N VAL A 343 52.52 6.44 -3.20
CA VAL A 343 53.15 6.02 -4.45
C VAL A 343 52.31 6.53 -5.62
N VAL A 344 52.94 7.20 -6.56
CA VAL A 344 52.36 7.59 -7.85
C VAL A 344 53.12 6.87 -8.95
N GLU A 345 52.43 6.01 -9.69
CA GLU A 345 52.98 5.38 -10.88
C GLU A 345 52.67 6.25 -12.07
N GLY A 346 53.66 7.12 -12.43
CA GLY A 346 53.52 8.18 -13.43
C GLY A 346 54.03 9.54 -12.92
N ASN A 347 53.58 10.61 -13.57
CA ASN A 347 54.00 11.97 -13.20
C ASN A 347 53.07 12.54 -12.09
N ALA A 348 53.70 13.17 -11.09
CA ALA A 348 53.01 14.00 -10.10
C ALA A 348 53.38 15.48 -10.31
N ALA A 349 52.39 16.35 -10.26
CA ALA A 349 52.59 17.80 -10.32
C ALA A 349 51.90 18.49 -9.16
N ILE A 350 52.58 19.50 -8.57
CA ILE A 350 51.99 20.44 -7.62
C ILE A 350 51.87 21.78 -8.30
N ASN A 351 50.68 22.18 -8.71
CA ASN A 351 50.40 23.46 -9.34
C ASN A 351 50.12 24.52 -8.25
N ASN A 352 50.82 25.66 -8.29
CA ASN A 352 50.65 26.79 -7.39
C ASN A 352 50.81 26.46 -5.89
N GLY A 353 51.60 25.42 -5.55
CA GLY A 353 51.85 24.97 -4.19
C GLY A 353 53.32 24.59 -3.96
N HIS A 354 53.60 24.08 -2.79
CA HIS A 354 54.91 23.66 -2.39
C HIS A 354 54.91 22.18 -1.99
N PHE A 355 55.99 21.47 -2.28
CA PHE A 355 56.28 20.19 -1.68
C PHE A 355 57.12 20.40 -0.42
N TYR A 356 56.57 20.10 0.74
CA TYR A 356 57.29 20.21 2.02
C TYR A 356 57.67 18.82 2.51
N GLN A 357 58.91 18.63 2.85
CA GLN A 357 59.41 17.50 3.59
C GLN A 357 59.84 17.94 5.00
N TYR A 358 59.20 17.42 6.03
CA TYR A 358 59.54 17.68 7.42
C TYR A 358 60.28 16.52 8.04
N GLY A 359 61.19 16.81 8.98
CA GLY A 359 62.05 15.82 9.64
C GLY A 359 63.30 15.49 8.85
N GLY A 360 64.09 14.56 9.28
CA GLY A 360 65.39 14.21 8.70
C GLY A 360 65.37 13.34 7.43
N GLY A 361 64.28 13.40 6.62
CA GLY A 361 64.09 12.59 5.41
C GLY A 361 64.93 13.08 4.22
N THR A 362 65.07 12.27 3.21
CA THR A 362 65.84 12.56 1.97
C THR A 362 64.90 12.58 0.76
N ILE A 363 65.04 13.57 -0.13
CA ILE A 363 64.44 13.54 -1.46
C ILE A 363 65.34 12.65 -2.35
N TYR A 364 64.89 11.42 -2.63
CA TYR A 364 65.63 10.50 -3.47
C TYR A 364 65.03 10.48 -4.88
N THR A 365 65.83 10.80 -5.90
CA THR A 365 65.40 10.92 -7.29
C THR A 365 65.76 9.71 -8.19
N GLY A 366 66.33 8.65 -7.59
CA GLY A 366 66.78 7.49 -8.37
C GLY A 366 67.81 7.86 -9.44
N SER A 367 67.59 7.49 -10.67
CA SER A 367 68.41 7.88 -11.82
C SER A 367 68.02 9.23 -12.44
N GLY A 368 66.95 9.87 -11.96
CA GLY A 368 66.56 11.22 -12.35
C GLY A 368 67.25 12.31 -11.58
N GLY A 369 67.07 13.55 -11.94
CA GLY A 369 67.61 14.74 -11.29
C GLY A 369 66.50 15.64 -10.74
N ILE A 370 66.91 16.60 -9.88
CA ILE A 370 66.09 17.74 -9.51
C ILE A 370 66.33 18.82 -10.56
N TRP A 371 65.29 19.19 -11.33
CA TRP A 371 65.34 20.30 -12.26
C TRP A 371 64.54 21.48 -11.69
N ALA A 372 65.15 22.63 -11.48
CA ALA A 372 64.52 23.81 -10.97
C ALA A 372 64.66 24.96 -11.98
N ASN A 373 63.52 25.58 -12.33
CA ASN A 373 63.50 26.80 -13.16
C ASN A 373 63.78 28.07 -12.35
N GLY A 374 64.07 27.91 -11.06
CA GLY A 374 64.40 28.95 -10.12
C GLY A 374 65.64 28.60 -9.28
N LEU A 375 65.69 29.12 -8.06
CA LEU A 375 66.80 28.88 -7.19
C LEU A 375 66.64 27.59 -6.38
N ILE A 376 67.77 26.88 -6.19
CA ILE A 376 67.85 25.76 -5.22
C ILE A 376 68.61 26.35 -4.00
N TYR A 377 67.90 26.53 -2.88
CA TYR A 377 68.47 26.93 -1.62
C TYR A 377 68.84 25.72 -0.77
N ALA A 378 70.12 25.63 -0.35
CA ALA A 378 70.54 24.75 0.71
C ALA A 378 70.98 25.62 1.91
N SER A 379 70.35 25.38 3.09
CA SER A 379 70.75 26.09 4.31
C SER A 379 72.04 25.55 4.95
N GLN A 380 72.52 24.42 4.46
CA GLN A 380 73.75 23.73 4.80
C GLN A 380 74.48 23.32 3.53
N ASP A 381 75.52 22.53 3.65
CA ASP A 381 76.37 22.12 2.53
C ASP A 381 75.60 21.30 1.47
N ILE A 382 75.88 21.58 0.19
CA ILE A 382 75.55 20.66 -0.91
C ILE A 382 76.68 19.63 -0.97
N SER A 383 76.49 18.51 -0.28
CA SER A 383 77.43 17.41 -0.31
C SER A 383 77.12 16.48 -1.48
N THR A 384 78.02 16.36 -2.42
CA THR A 384 77.83 15.50 -3.61
C THR A 384 79.21 14.98 -4.06
N THR A 385 79.25 13.81 -4.67
CA THR A 385 80.44 13.26 -5.28
C THR A 385 80.92 14.12 -6.46
N TYR A 386 80.00 14.77 -7.16
CA TYR A 386 80.26 15.66 -8.28
C TYR A 386 79.23 16.79 -8.33
N VAL A 387 79.69 18.03 -8.50
CA VAL A 387 78.95 19.17 -8.99
C VAL A 387 79.33 19.38 -10.44
N ARG A 388 78.40 18.96 -11.39
CA ARG A 388 78.62 19.24 -12.80
C ARG A 388 77.98 20.60 -13.12
N VAL A 389 78.73 21.62 -13.30
CA VAL A 389 78.30 22.89 -13.86
C VAL A 389 78.41 22.76 -15.38
N ARG A 390 77.27 22.70 -16.10
CA ARG A 390 77.24 22.70 -17.55
C ARG A 390 77.28 24.11 -18.06
N LYS A 391 78.01 24.32 -19.17
CA LYS A 391 78.00 25.58 -19.92
C LYS A 391 76.55 25.87 -20.38
N SER A 392 75.94 26.99 -20.02
CA SER A 392 74.73 27.45 -20.64
C SER A 392 75.07 27.88 -22.06
N GLY A 393 74.48 27.23 -23.11
CA GLY A 393 74.59 27.69 -24.44
C GLY A 393 74.07 29.13 -24.56
N ASN A 394 74.91 30.08 -25.10
CA ASN A 394 74.59 31.45 -25.40
C ASN A 394 74.27 32.40 -24.25
N GLY A 395 74.65 32.09 -23.01
CA GLY A 395 74.72 33.11 -21.96
C GLY A 395 75.92 34.03 -22.11
N SER A 396 75.72 35.31 -21.94
CA SER A 396 76.82 36.31 -22.03
C SER A 396 78.01 35.89 -21.18
N ASN A 397 79.22 35.88 -21.74
CA ASN A 397 80.41 35.61 -21.03
C ASN A 397 80.81 36.76 -20.05
N ILE A 398 79.85 37.62 -19.74
CA ILE A 398 80.07 38.84 -18.93
C ILE A 398 79.80 38.50 -17.46
N CYS A 399 80.75 38.81 -16.60
CA CYS A 399 80.51 38.85 -15.19
C CYS A 399 80.11 40.32 -14.89
N SER A 400 78.93 40.51 -14.36
CA SER A 400 78.39 41.82 -13.99
C SER A 400 77.90 41.84 -12.54
N ALA A 401 77.37 42.93 -12.10
CA ALA A 401 76.76 43.01 -10.74
C ALA A 401 75.63 42.00 -10.53
N ALA A 402 74.91 41.59 -11.58
CA ALA A 402 73.80 40.61 -11.52
C ALA A 402 74.32 39.17 -11.39
N GLU A 403 75.50 38.87 -11.86
CA GLU A 403 76.12 37.54 -11.82
C GLU A 403 77.11 37.34 -10.65
N VAL A 404 77.33 38.34 -9.76
CA VAL A 404 78.16 38.14 -8.59
C VAL A 404 77.76 36.91 -7.77
N GLY A 405 78.74 36.05 -7.50
CA GLY A 405 78.52 34.78 -6.83
C GLY A 405 78.15 33.58 -7.77
N TRP A 406 78.00 33.84 -9.07
CA TRP A 406 77.79 32.75 -10.02
C TRP A 406 79.04 31.92 -10.23
N ILE A 407 78.89 30.64 -10.42
CA ILE A 407 80.01 29.73 -10.76
C ILE A 407 79.69 29.16 -12.17
N ARG A 408 80.73 29.25 -13.05
CA ARG A 408 80.67 28.66 -14.37
C ARG A 408 81.84 27.75 -14.63
N TYR A 409 81.72 26.86 -15.62
CA TYR A 409 82.85 26.17 -16.17
C TYR A 409 83.28 26.84 -17.48
N ASP A 410 84.51 27.31 -17.52
CA ASP A 410 85.11 27.85 -18.72
C ASP A 410 85.78 26.70 -19.50
N ASP A 411 85.15 26.31 -20.62
CA ASP A 411 85.54 25.18 -21.42
C ASP A 411 86.79 25.49 -22.28
N VAL A 412 87.09 26.74 -22.53
CA VAL A 412 88.23 27.15 -23.30
C VAL A 412 89.50 26.94 -22.46
N ASN A 413 89.46 27.37 -21.21
CA ASN A 413 90.58 27.28 -20.28
C ASN A 413 90.52 26.04 -19.36
N ALA A 414 89.48 25.23 -19.48
CA ALA A 414 89.17 24.03 -18.71
C ALA A 414 89.19 24.31 -17.18
N LYS A 415 88.62 25.46 -16.75
CA LYS A 415 88.61 25.89 -15.34
C LYS A 415 87.24 26.29 -14.88
N PHE A 416 86.97 26.03 -13.58
CA PHE A 416 85.84 26.67 -12.89
C PHE A 416 86.16 28.10 -12.56
N GLN A 417 85.22 28.99 -12.76
CA GLN A 417 85.32 30.40 -12.51
C GLN A 417 84.12 30.89 -11.66
N GLY A 418 84.42 31.79 -10.71
CA GLY A 418 83.44 32.53 -9.94
C GLY A 418 83.37 33.96 -10.40
N CYS A 419 82.20 34.53 -10.56
CA CYS A 419 82.00 35.95 -10.84
C CYS A 419 82.13 36.73 -9.53
N ALA A 420 83.11 37.64 -9.48
CA ALA A 420 83.33 38.46 -8.30
C ALA A 420 83.74 39.90 -8.68
N ARG A 421 83.64 40.87 -7.74
CA ARG A 421 84.08 42.23 -7.89
C ARG A 421 85.57 42.24 -7.72
N ASN A 422 86.29 42.88 -8.64
CA ASN A 422 87.73 43.06 -8.54
C ASN A 422 88.07 44.32 -7.68
N GLN A 423 89.32 44.49 -7.40
CA GLN A 423 89.81 45.57 -6.54
C GLN A 423 89.67 47.04 -7.13
N TRP A 424 89.34 47.11 -8.43
CA TRP A 424 89.12 48.39 -9.10
C TRP A 424 87.62 48.67 -9.32
N GLY A 425 86.73 47.85 -8.69
CA GLY A 425 85.32 48.07 -8.73
C GLY A 425 84.60 47.44 -9.94
N GLY A 426 85.32 46.84 -10.87
CA GLY A 426 84.77 46.06 -11.99
C GLY A 426 84.35 44.62 -11.60
N TYR A 427 83.67 43.93 -12.49
CA TYR A 427 83.24 42.55 -12.29
C TYR A 427 83.99 41.65 -13.28
N VAL A 428 84.63 40.62 -12.74
CA VAL A 428 85.39 39.66 -13.56
C VAL A 428 85.18 38.23 -13.09
N TRP A 429 85.39 37.26 -14.02
CA TRP A 429 85.45 35.87 -13.70
C TRP A 429 86.80 35.48 -13.16
N HIS A 430 86.82 35.00 -11.92
CA HIS A 430 88.04 34.51 -11.26
C HIS A 430 88.14 33.02 -11.36
N ASN A 431 89.27 32.48 -11.74
CA ASN A 431 89.47 31.04 -11.72
C ASN A 431 89.59 30.56 -10.26
N PHE A 432 88.91 29.43 -10.00
CA PHE A 432 89.19 28.69 -8.78
C PHE A 432 90.53 27.94 -8.95
N ASN A 433 91.45 28.19 -8.04
CA ASN A 433 92.77 27.50 -8.03
C ASN A 433 92.64 26.09 -7.53
#